data_57e91ae48576c0055404c299ca1b9d62
#
_entry.id   57e91ae48576c0055404c299ca1b9d62
#
_cell.length_a   1.000
_cell.length_b   1.000
_cell.length_c   1.000
_cell.angle_alpha   90.00
_cell.angle_beta   90.00
_cell.angle_gamma   90.00
#
_symmetry.space_group_name_H-M   'P 1'
#
loop_
_entity.id
_entity.type
_entity.pdbx_description
1 polymer ?
#
loop_
_entity_poly.entity_id
_entity_poly.type
_entity_poly.pdbx_seq_one_letter_code
_entity_poly.pdbx_strand_id
1 'polypeptide(L)'
;MLISDRSKEIIENLMNANGPLTVSALSKKLGVTERTIYRQIPEVTEIIESYDLTLDNSSGNGFMIFGSLYNLKRLNSAFEEVKTEQNYSNKERVDIILLTLLNEDDYIKTQALAIDLNTSSQTIRNDYQSMKEKLQGHNVQFETKKSEGVRLTGHEIPKRHLFVNVLLQNITPDNFFDWLKDNNYRPNHFIDLLKNFDYEEPLKVLYQKMQNVIRKRHLNISDKEDRKSTRLN
;
A
#
# COMPACT_ATOMS: atom_id res chain seq x y z
N MET A 1 -8.91 -7.95 -14.22
CA MET A 1 -10.01 -7.14 -14.80
C MET A 1 -9.68 -5.73 -14.40
N LEU A 2 -9.52 -4.82 -15.33
CA LEU A 2 -9.32 -3.41 -15.02
C LEU A 2 -10.66 -2.89 -14.47
N ILE A 3 -10.60 -2.11 -13.39
CA ILE A 3 -11.79 -1.48 -12.79
C ILE A 3 -12.40 -0.54 -13.82
N SER A 4 -13.72 -0.55 -13.97
CA SER A 4 -14.38 0.42 -14.84
C SER A 4 -14.30 1.83 -14.23
N ASP A 5 -14.08 2.86 -15.04
CA ASP A 5 -14.04 4.25 -14.57
C ASP A 5 -15.29 4.61 -13.76
N ARG A 6 -16.43 4.04 -14.12
CA ARG A 6 -17.69 4.27 -13.41
C ARG A 6 -17.73 3.67 -12.02
N SER A 7 -17.23 2.43 -11.85
CA SER A 7 -17.14 1.80 -10.52
C SER A 7 -16.17 2.56 -9.63
N LYS A 8 -15.08 3.07 -10.19
CA LYS A 8 -14.13 3.94 -9.50
C LYS A 8 -14.82 5.21 -8.98
N GLU A 9 -15.52 5.95 -9.86
CA GLU A 9 -16.24 7.16 -9.45
C GLU A 9 -17.29 6.90 -8.36
N ILE A 10 -17.98 5.75 -8.39
CA ILE A 10 -18.94 5.37 -7.35
C ILE A 10 -18.21 5.16 -6.02
N ILE A 11 -17.11 4.39 -5.99
CA ILE A 11 -16.33 4.13 -4.78
C ILE A 11 -15.79 5.43 -4.18
N GLU A 12 -15.17 6.30 -5.00
CA GLU A 12 -14.66 7.60 -4.57
C GLU A 12 -15.77 8.47 -3.92
N ASN A 13 -16.97 8.48 -4.49
CA ASN A 13 -18.08 9.20 -3.91
C ASN A 13 -18.57 8.61 -2.58
N LEU A 14 -18.58 7.28 -2.47
CA LEU A 14 -18.94 6.59 -1.21
C LEU A 14 -17.91 6.84 -0.12
N MET A 15 -16.62 6.84 -0.44
CA MET A 15 -15.54 7.09 0.51
C MET A 15 -15.53 8.54 1.03
N ASN A 16 -15.82 9.50 0.15
CA ASN A 16 -15.87 10.93 0.49
C ASN A 16 -17.18 11.37 1.14
N ALA A 17 -18.13 10.47 1.36
CA ALA A 17 -19.42 10.79 1.93
C ALA A 17 -19.39 10.73 3.46
N ASN A 18 -20.02 11.71 4.12
CA ASN A 18 -20.19 11.73 5.58
C ASN A 18 -21.30 10.78 6.08
N GLY A 19 -21.85 9.92 5.23
CA GLY A 19 -22.94 9.00 5.56
C GLY A 19 -23.46 8.26 4.32
N PRO A 20 -24.54 7.45 4.47
CA PRO A 20 -25.05 6.63 3.37
C PRO A 20 -25.44 7.48 2.15
N LEU A 21 -25.10 7.04 0.95
CA LEU A 21 -25.50 7.65 -0.32
C LEU A 21 -26.58 6.83 -1.01
N THR A 22 -27.73 7.43 -1.28
CA THR A 22 -28.80 6.79 -2.05
C THR A 22 -28.38 6.65 -3.51
N VAL A 23 -29.00 5.68 -4.22
CA VAL A 23 -28.80 5.51 -5.67
C VAL A 23 -29.17 6.79 -6.42
N SER A 24 -30.22 7.49 -5.98
CA SER A 24 -30.63 8.76 -6.58
C SER A 24 -29.56 9.86 -6.38
N ALA A 25 -28.95 9.92 -5.20
CA ALA A 25 -27.86 10.87 -4.92
C ALA A 25 -26.63 10.57 -5.81
N LEU A 26 -26.23 9.30 -5.92
CA LEU A 26 -25.13 8.87 -6.79
C LEU A 26 -25.43 9.16 -8.27
N SER A 27 -26.65 8.86 -8.73
CA SER A 27 -27.15 9.14 -10.08
C SER A 27 -27.01 10.62 -10.43
N LYS A 28 -27.45 11.51 -9.54
CA LYS A 28 -27.35 12.98 -9.70
C LYS A 28 -25.91 13.47 -9.71
N LYS A 29 -25.07 12.98 -8.78
CA LYS A 29 -23.66 13.37 -8.68
C LYS A 29 -22.87 12.98 -9.90
N LEU A 30 -23.12 11.79 -10.45
CA LEU A 30 -22.38 11.22 -11.58
C LEU A 30 -23.02 11.50 -12.96
N GLY A 31 -24.17 12.17 -13.00
CA GLY A 31 -24.85 12.52 -14.24
C GLY A 31 -25.34 11.30 -15.04
N VAL A 32 -25.71 10.21 -14.36
CA VAL A 32 -26.15 8.95 -14.98
C VAL A 32 -27.51 8.50 -14.46
N THR A 33 -28.14 7.51 -15.08
CA THR A 33 -29.40 6.95 -14.62
C THR A 33 -29.18 6.04 -13.39
N GLU A 34 -30.20 5.92 -12.51
CA GLU A 34 -30.18 4.97 -11.40
C GLU A 34 -29.94 3.53 -11.85
N ARG A 35 -30.50 3.14 -13.02
CA ARG A 35 -30.26 1.84 -13.65
C ARG A 35 -28.75 1.61 -13.93
N THR A 36 -28.04 2.66 -14.31
CA THR A 36 -26.59 2.59 -14.54
C THR A 36 -25.87 2.33 -13.23
N ILE A 37 -26.25 3.00 -12.13
CA ILE A 37 -25.68 2.76 -10.81
C ILE A 37 -25.91 1.31 -10.38
N TYR A 38 -27.17 0.82 -10.41
CA TYR A 38 -27.49 -0.56 -10.03
C TYR A 38 -26.68 -1.60 -10.82
N ARG A 39 -26.40 -1.34 -12.10
CA ARG A 39 -25.60 -2.25 -12.93
C ARG A 39 -24.13 -2.33 -12.46
N GLN A 40 -23.60 -1.27 -11.88
CA GLN A 40 -22.22 -1.21 -11.40
C GLN A 40 -22.06 -1.72 -9.96
N ILE A 41 -23.13 -1.75 -9.15
CA ILE A 41 -23.06 -2.19 -7.75
C ILE A 41 -22.38 -3.57 -7.57
N PRO A 42 -22.62 -4.59 -8.42
CA PRO A 42 -21.93 -5.88 -8.27
C PRO A 42 -20.40 -5.74 -8.38
N GLU A 43 -19.88 -4.98 -9.35
CA GLU A 43 -18.44 -4.73 -9.51
C GLU A 43 -17.89 -3.91 -8.32
N VAL A 44 -18.62 -2.87 -7.90
CA VAL A 44 -18.27 -2.07 -6.72
C VAL A 44 -18.20 -2.95 -5.47
N THR A 45 -19.16 -3.84 -5.26
CA THR A 45 -19.18 -4.77 -4.13
C THR A 45 -17.97 -5.70 -4.17
N GLU A 46 -17.67 -6.31 -5.32
CA GLU A 46 -16.52 -7.20 -5.49
C GLU A 46 -15.19 -6.48 -5.17
N ILE A 47 -15.03 -5.25 -5.62
CA ILE A 47 -13.85 -4.42 -5.32
C ILE A 47 -13.75 -4.18 -3.81
N ILE A 48 -14.81 -3.68 -3.18
CA ILE A 48 -14.86 -3.36 -1.74
C ILE A 48 -14.55 -4.62 -0.91
N GLU A 49 -15.18 -5.75 -1.24
CA GLU A 49 -14.92 -7.02 -0.57
C GLU A 49 -13.50 -7.55 -0.79
N SER A 50 -12.81 -7.15 -1.88
CA SER A 50 -11.42 -7.54 -2.10
C SER A 50 -10.44 -6.89 -1.10
N TYR A 51 -10.86 -5.81 -0.45
CA TYR A 51 -10.15 -5.13 0.64
C TYR A 51 -10.66 -5.53 2.03
N ASP A 52 -11.44 -6.62 2.15
CA ASP A 52 -12.10 -7.04 3.40
C ASP A 52 -12.95 -5.92 4.03
N LEU A 53 -13.57 -5.12 3.16
CA LEU A 53 -14.57 -4.12 3.48
C LEU A 53 -15.97 -4.63 3.08
N THR A 54 -17.00 -4.01 3.62
CA THR A 54 -18.39 -4.35 3.31
C THR A 54 -19.11 -3.15 2.72
N LEU A 55 -19.82 -3.35 1.62
CA LEU A 55 -20.77 -2.37 1.09
C LEU A 55 -22.15 -2.65 1.69
N ASP A 56 -22.58 -1.82 2.65
CA ASP A 56 -23.87 -1.99 3.32
C ASP A 56 -24.97 -1.12 2.70
N ASN A 57 -26.15 -1.71 2.56
CA ASN A 57 -27.41 -1.04 2.18
C ASN A 57 -28.58 -1.55 3.04
N SER A 58 -28.30 -2.17 4.21
CA SER A 58 -29.29 -2.86 5.03
C SER A 58 -30.37 -1.94 5.60
N SER A 59 -30.06 -0.65 5.79
CA SER A 59 -30.99 0.34 6.31
C SER A 59 -31.98 0.90 5.26
N GLY A 60 -31.79 0.59 3.98
CA GLY A 60 -32.56 1.19 2.88
C GLY A 60 -32.28 2.69 2.65
N ASN A 61 -31.39 3.28 3.42
CA ASN A 61 -31.04 4.71 3.35
C ASN A 61 -29.91 5.01 2.36
N GLY A 62 -29.43 4.02 1.63
CA GLY A 62 -28.34 4.12 0.65
C GLY A 62 -27.14 3.26 1.02
N PHE A 63 -26.12 3.33 0.17
CA PHE A 63 -24.89 2.56 0.29
C PHE A 63 -23.87 3.27 1.17
N MET A 64 -23.16 2.51 2.00
CA MET A 64 -22.04 2.96 2.81
C MET A 64 -21.00 1.88 2.93
N ILE A 65 -19.70 2.26 2.97
CA ILE A 65 -18.58 1.34 3.09
C ILE A 65 -18.22 1.21 4.58
N PHE A 66 -18.11 -0.03 5.06
CA PHE A 66 -17.72 -0.37 6.42
C PHE A 66 -16.51 -1.30 6.44
N GLY A 67 -15.69 -1.16 7.48
CA GLY A 67 -14.56 -2.04 7.76
C GLY A 67 -13.49 -1.38 8.61
N SER A 68 -12.30 -1.98 8.67
CA SER A 68 -11.20 -1.44 9.44
C SER A 68 -10.70 -0.12 8.83
N LEU A 69 -10.21 0.79 9.69
CA LEU A 69 -9.62 2.05 9.23
C LEU A 69 -8.42 1.79 8.29
N TYR A 70 -7.64 0.75 8.56
CA TYR A 70 -6.52 0.34 7.73
C TYR A 70 -6.98 -0.03 6.31
N ASN A 71 -7.98 -0.91 6.16
CA ASN A 71 -8.50 -1.32 4.86
C ASN A 71 -9.16 -0.16 4.09
N LEU A 72 -9.81 0.77 4.81
CA LEU A 72 -10.35 2.01 4.21
C LEU A 72 -9.23 2.90 3.66
N LYS A 73 -8.16 3.12 4.43
CA LYS A 73 -6.98 3.87 3.96
C LYS A 73 -6.34 3.21 2.75
N ARG A 74 -6.16 1.90 2.77
CA ARG A 74 -5.58 1.14 1.68
C ARG A 74 -6.41 1.25 0.39
N LEU A 75 -7.74 1.11 0.50
CA LEU A 75 -8.64 1.33 -0.64
C LEU A 75 -8.51 2.77 -1.17
N ASN A 76 -8.46 3.78 -0.29
CA ASN A 76 -8.31 5.18 -0.68
C ASN A 76 -7.00 5.43 -1.44
N SER A 77 -5.87 4.96 -0.92
CA SER A 77 -4.56 5.09 -1.55
C SER A 77 -4.55 4.50 -2.96
N ALA A 78 -5.13 3.31 -3.16
CA ALA A 78 -5.21 2.67 -4.47
C ALA A 78 -5.97 3.52 -5.51
N PHE A 79 -6.95 4.31 -5.07
CA PHE A 79 -7.70 5.19 -5.98
C PHE A 79 -7.05 6.57 -6.17
N GLU A 80 -6.29 7.07 -5.20
CA GLU A 80 -5.53 8.31 -5.33
C GLU A 80 -4.31 8.14 -6.27
N GLU A 81 -3.61 7.00 -6.18
CA GLU A 81 -2.41 6.70 -7.00
C GLU A 81 -2.71 6.47 -8.47
N VAL A 82 -3.92 6.04 -8.85
CA VAL A 82 -4.30 5.82 -10.27
C VAL A 82 -4.28 7.11 -11.11
N LYS A 83 -4.05 8.28 -10.52
CA LYS A 83 -3.84 9.55 -11.26
C LYS A 83 -2.49 9.64 -11.98
N THR A 84 -1.55 8.75 -11.68
CA THR A 84 -0.29 8.60 -12.41
C THR A 84 -0.23 7.22 -13.03
N GLU A 85 -0.04 7.11 -14.36
CA GLU A 85 0.23 5.85 -15.07
C GLU A 85 1.57 5.27 -14.58
N GLN A 86 1.56 4.61 -13.41
CA GLN A 86 2.75 3.98 -12.87
C GLN A 86 2.80 2.53 -13.34
N ASN A 87 3.68 2.27 -14.29
CA ASN A 87 3.98 0.92 -14.76
C ASN A 87 5.17 0.36 -13.95
N TYR A 88 4.88 -0.40 -12.91
CA TYR A 88 5.91 -1.11 -12.15
C TYR A 88 6.53 -2.25 -12.98
N SER A 89 7.85 -2.38 -12.96
CA SER A 89 8.53 -3.58 -13.44
C SER A 89 8.14 -4.80 -12.60
N ASN A 90 8.35 -6.02 -13.12
CA ASN A 90 8.11 -7.25 -12.35
C ASN A 90 8.83 -7.22 -10.99
N LYS A 91 10.11 -6.79 -10.97
CA LYS A 91 10.89 -6.69 -9.74
C LYS A 91 10.24 -5.74 -8.72
N GLU A 92 9.86 -4.55 -9.14
CA GLU A 92 9.21 -3.56 -8.25
C GLU A 92 7.88 -4.08 -7.72
N ARG A 93 7.03 -4.69 -8.59
CA ARG A 93 5.77 -5.29 -8.13
C ARG A 93 5.99 -6.37 -7.08
N VAL A 94 6.95 -7.29 -7.32
CA VAL A 94 7.30 -8.36 -6.37
C VAL A 94 7.73 -7.77 -5.03
N ASP A 95 8.55 -6.72 -5.04
CA ASP A 95 9.04 -6.06 -3.84
C ASP A 95 7.94 -5.34 -3.08
N ILE A 96 7.03 -4.64 -3.78
CA ILE A 96 5.85 -4.01 -3.18
C ILE A 96 4.92 -5.06 -2.57
N ILE A 97 4.62 -6.15 -3.30
CA ILE A 97 3.80 -7.26 -2.79
C ILE A 97 4.42 -7.85 -1.52
N LEU A 98 5.74 -8.10 -1.52
CA LEU A 98 6.43 -8.63 -0.35
C LEU A 98 6.30 -7.71 0.86
N LEU A 99 6.55 -6.40 0.71
CA LEU A 99 6.43 -5.44 1.80
C LEU A 99 4.99 -5.34 2.31
N THR A 100 4.01 -5.34 1.42
CA THR A 100 2.59 -5.32 1.77
C THR A 100 2.21 -6.58 2.58
N LEU A 101 2.61 -7.78 2.12
CA LEU A 101 2.32 -9.03 2.83
C LEU A 101 3.13 -9.20 4.14
N LEU A 102 4.30 -8.56 4.27
CA LEU A 102 5.08 -8.57 5.51
C LEU A 102 4.52 -7.61 6.57
N ASN A 103 3.77 -6.59 6.13
CA ASN A 103 3.09 -5.65 7.01
C ASN A 103 1.75 -6.18 7.53
N GLU A 104 1.22 -7.26 6.94
CA GLU A 104 -0.06 -7.84 7.26
C GLU A 104 0.09 -9.25 7.83
N ASP A 105 -0.74 -9.59 8.83
CA ASP A 105 -0.82 -10.95 9.36
C ASP A 105 -1.95 -11.76 8.70
N ASP A 106 -2.94 -11.10 8.13
CA ASP A 106 -4.08 -11.70 7.47
C ASP A 106 -3.85 -11.96 5.97
N TYR A 107 -4.76 -12.72 5.36
CA TYR A 107 -4.75 -12.96 3.93
C TYR A 107 -5.14 -11.71 3.15
N ILE A 108 -4.40 -11.40 2.09
CA ILE A 108 -4.75 -10.34 1.13
C ILE A 108 -5.25 -10.97 -0.17
N LYS A 109 -6.40 -10.53 -0.65
CA LYS A 109 -6.95 -11.03 -1.92
C LYS A 109 -6.08 -10.58 -3.10
N THR A 110 -5.81 -11.51 -4.02
CA THR A 110 -5.04 -11.25 -5.24
C THR A 110 -5.61 -10.08 -6.05
N GLN A 111 -6.93 -9.89 -6.01
CA GLN A 111 -7.60 -8.78 -6.70
C GLN A 111 -7.26 -7.43 -6.08
N ALA A 112 -7.19 -7.32 -4.75
CA ALA A 112 -6.77 -6.10 -4.09
C ALA A 112 -5.33 -5.72 -4.49
N LEU A 113 -4.39 -6.69 -4.46
CA LEU A 113 -3.02 -6.46 -4.93
C LEU A 113 -2.96 -6.04 -6.41
N ALA A 114 -3.85 -6.57 -7.25
CA ALA A 114 -3.93 -6.20 -8.65
C ALA A 114 -4.42 -4.76 -8.84
N ILE A 115 -5.37 -4.33 -8.02
CA ILE A 115 -5.88 -2.95 -8.01
C ILE A 115 -4.80 -2.00 -7.50
N ASP A 116 -4.19 -2.29 -6.35
CA ASP A 116 -3.11 -1.50 -5.74
C ASP A 116 -1.96 -1.24 -6.72
N LEU A 117 -1.65 -2.22 -7.59
CA LEU A 117 -0.53 -2.16 -8.53
C LEU A 117 -0.96 -1.86 -9.99
N ASN A 118 -2.20 -1.42 -10.18
CA ASN A 118 -2.80 -1.10 -11.49
C ASN A 118 -2.51 -2.16 -12.56
N THR A 119 -2.72 -3.44 -12.21
CA THR A 119 -2.43 -4.58 -13.10
C THR A 119 -3.53 -5.65 -13.04
N SER A 120 -3.35 -6.76 -13.76
CA SER A 120 -4.31 -7.86 -13.73
C SER A 120 -4.01 -8.86 -12.60
N SER A 121 -5.07 -9.51 -12.06
CA SER A 121 -4.89 -10.62 -11.12
C SER A 121 -4.05 -11.78 -11.70
N GLN A 122 -4.03 -11.93 -13.04
CA GLN A 122 -3.18 -12.93 -13.69
C GLN A 122 -1.70 -12.53 -13.62
N THR A 123 -1.39 -11.24 -13.83
CA THR A 123 -0.03 -10.71 -13.66
C THR A 123 0.48 -10.94 -12.24
N ILE A 124 -0.35 -10.65 -11.22
CA ILE A 124 0.00 -10.89 -9.81
C ILE A 124 0.25 -12.38 -9.54
N ARG A 125 -0.55 -13.29 -10.11
CA ARG A 125 -0.29 -14.74 -9.97
C ARG A 125 1.03 -15.17 -10.60
N ASN A 126 1.42 -14.57 -11.71
CA ASN A 126 2.71 -14.82 -12.34
C ASN A 126 3.86 -14.29 -11.47
N ASP A 127 3.68 -13.13 -10.84
CA ASP A 127 4.66 -12.52 -9.94
C ASP A 127 4.89 -13.37 -8.66
N TYR A 128 3.91 -14.20 -8.23
CA TYR A 128 4.08 -15.11 -7.08
C TYR A 128 5.20 -16.13 -7.25
N GLN A 129 5.53 -16.54 -8.48
CA GLN A 129 6.66 -17.43 -8.71
C GLN A 129 7.98 -16.73 -8.39
N SER A 130 8.20 -15.54 -8.92
CA SER A 130 9.38 -14.72 -8.62
C SER A 130 9.48 -14.39 -7.11
N MET A 131 8.33 -14.15 -6.48
CA MET A 131 8.27 -13.92 -5.04
C MET A 131 8.71 -15.15 -4.23
N LYS A 132 8.25 -16.35 -4.58
CA LYS A 132 8.67 -17.60 -3.91
C LYS A 132 10.16 -17.84 -4.04
N GLU A 133 10.75 -17.55 -5.20
CA GLU A 133 12.19 -17.63 -5.41
C GLU A 133 12.95 -16.66 -4.49
N LYS A 134 12.44 -15.43 -4.34
CA LYS A 134 13.02 -14.41 -3.45
C LYS A 134 12.90 -14.76 -1.96
N LEU A 135 11.91 -15.56 -1.56
CA LEU A 135 11.73 -16.03 -0.18
C LEU A 135 12.70 -17.17 0.20
N GLN A 136 13.38 -17.79 -0.75
CA GLN A 136 14.30 -18.89 -0.47
C GLN A 136 15.41 -18.45 0.49
N GLY A 137 15.61 -19.22 1.56
CA GLY A 137 16.63 -18.96 2.58
C GLY A 137 16.22 -17.94 3.66
N HIS A 138 15.03 -17.34 3.59
CA HIS A 138 14.60 -16.32 4.56
C HIS A 138 13.77 -16.87 5.73
N ASN A 139 13.47 -18.19 5.78
CA ASN A 139 12.57 -18.78 6.80
C ASN A 139 11.20 -18.10 6.90
N VAL A 140 10.71 -17.60 5.77
CA VAL A 140 9.37 -17.05 5.57
C VAL A 140 8.67 -17.86 4.51
N GLN A 141 7.41 -18.26 4.75
CA GLN A 141 6.65 -19.12 3.87
C GLN A 141 5.52 -18.34 3.20
N PHE A 142 5.26 -18.65 1.94
CA PHE A 142 4.15 -18.11 1.17
C PHE A 142 2.98 -19.09 1.21
N GLU A 143 1.87 -18.64 1.76
CA GLU A 143 0.62 -19.41 1.84
C GLU A 143 -0.44 -18.83 0.91
N THR A 144 -1.21 -19.73 0.30
CA THR A 144 -2.38 -19.38 -0.50
C THR A 144 -3.58 -20.12 0.03
N LYS A 145 -4.71 -19.43 0.21
CA LYS A 145 -5.97 -20.03 0.62
C LYS A 145 -7.08 -19.63 -0.34
N LYS A 146 -7.80 -20.62 -0.85
CA LYS A 146 -8.89 -20.40 -1.80
C LYS A 146 -9.91 -19.45 -1.19
N SER A 147 -10.33 -18.43 -1.94
CA SER A 147 -11.27 -17.37 -1.56
C SER A 147 -10.75 -16.34 -0.53
N GLU A 148 -9.69 -16.63 0.22
CA GLU A 148 -9.12 -15.69 1.21
C GLU A 148 -7.94 -14.91 0.64
N GLY A 149 -7.14 -15.51 -0.24
CA GLY A 149 -6.01 -14.83 -0.88
C GLY A 149 -4.65 -15.41 -0.53
N VAL A 150 -3.69 -14.55 -0.24
CA VAL A 150 -2.29 -14.90 0.02
C VAL A 150 -1.78 -14.18 1.26
N ARG A 151 -0.84 -14.82 1.98
CA ARG A 151 -0.12 -14.24 3.11
C ARG A 151 1.29 -14.78 3.23
N LEU A 152 2.10 -14.14 4.06
CA LEU A 152 3.39 -14.63 4.48
C LEU A 152 3.34 -15.09 5.94
N THR A 153 3.85 -16.29 6.20
CA THR A 153 3.96 -16.85 7.55
C THR A 153 5.42 -17.12 7.91
N GLY A 154 5.71 -17.12 9.21
CA GLY A 154 7.05 -17.30 9.74
C GLY A 154 7.23 -16.58 11.07
N HIS A 155 8.39 -16.77 11.69
CA HIS A 155 8.73 -16.05 12.91
C HIS A 155 8.95 -14.56 12.61
N GLU A 156 8.68 -13.72 13.59
CA GLU A 156 8.75 -12.26 13.48
C GLU A 156 10.14 -11.76 13.07
N ILE A 157 11.22 -12.32 13.64
CA ILE A 157 12.59 -11.88 13.33
C ILE A 157 12.95 -12.09 11.85
N PRO A 158 12.76 -13.26 11.22
CA PRO A 158 12.91 -13.44 9.78
C PRO A 158 12.06 -12.49 8.93
N LYS A 159 10.79 -12.27 9.31
CA LYS A 159 9.89 -11.34 8.60
C LYS A 159 10.46 -9.92 8.62
N ARG A 160 10.90 -9.42 9.78
CA ARG A 160 11.52 -8.09 9.92
C ARG A 160 12.82 -7.95 9.12
N HIS A 161 13.69 -8.97 9.16
CA HIS A 161 14.91 -8.96 8.37
C HIS A 161 14.62 -8.89 6.86
N LEU A 162 13.65 -9.69 6.39
CA LEU A 162 13.24 -9.66 5.00
C LEU A 162 12.67 -8.28 4.61
N PHE A 163 11.80 -7.69 5.46
CA PHE A 163 11.23 -6.36 5.24
C PHE A 163 12.33 -5.31 5.07
N VAL A 164 13.29 -5.25 5.98
CA VAL A 164 14.41 -4.30 5.92
C VAL A 164 15.27 -4.55 4.68
N ASN A 165 15.57 -5.80 4.35
CA ASN A 165 16.38 -6.14 3.19
C ASN A 165 15.72 -5.69 1.88
N VAL A 166 14.41 -5.96 1.71
CA VAL A 166 13.66 -5.53 0.53
C VAL A 166 13.62 -4.00 0.44
N LEU A 167 13.38 -3.33 1.57
CA LEU A 167 13.34 -1.87 1.62
C LEU A 167 14.67 -1.23 1.20
N LEU A 168 15.79 -1.70 1.78
CA LEU A 168 17.13 -1.18 1.49
C LEU A 168 17.60 -1.45 0.05
N GLN A 169 17.01 -2.41 -0.66
CA GLN A 169 17.25 -2.63 -2.09
C GLN A 169 16.57 -1.58 -2.97
N ASN A 170 15.57 -0.87 -2.46
CA ASN A 170 14.69 0.02 -3.22
C ASN A 170 14.76 1.49 -2.78
N ILE A 171 15.31 1.77 -1.59
CA ILE A 171 15.50 3.14 -1.09
C ILE A 171 16.99 3.33 -0.77
N THR A 172 17.61 4.36 -1.35
CA THR A 172 18.97 4.71 -0.97
C THR A 172 19.00 5.31 0.43
N PRO A 173 20.04 5.05 1.25
CA PRO A 173 20.15 5.63 2.59
C PRO A 173 20.01 7.15 2.60
N ASP A 174 20.61 7.86 1.64
CA ASP A 174 20.55 9.32 1.56
C ASP A 174 19.10 9.78 1.36
N ASN A 175 18.35 9.17 0.42
CA ASN A 175 16.95 9.52 0.16
C ASN A 175 16.03 9.19 1.36
N PHE A 176 16.32 8.08 2.06
CA PHE A 176 15.60 7.71 3.28
C PHE A 176 15.79 8.73 4.41
N PHE A 177 17.04 9.15 4.64
CA PHE A 177 17.33 10.14 5.68
C PHE A 177 16.85 11.54 5.31
N ASP A 178 16.87 11.93 4.03
CA ASP A 178 16.30 13.20 3.57
C ASP A 178 14.80 13.24 3.81
N TRP A 179 14.09 12.14 3.53
CA TRP A 179 12.68 12.01 3.88
C TRP A 179 12.41 12.15 5.39
N LEU A 180 13.19 11.47 6.25
CA LEU A 180 13.04 11.57 7.71
C LEU A 180 13.34 12.97 8.28
N LYS A 181 14.16 13.76 7.59
CA LYS A 181 14.50 15.14 7.96
C LYS A 181 13.53 16.18 7.39
N ASP A 182 12.50 15.76 6.67
CA ASP A 182 11.63 16.64 5.86
C ASP A 182 12.40 17.51 4.86
N ASN A 183 13.57 17.03 4.41
CA ASN A 183 14.35 17.66 3.37
C ASN A 183 13.78 17.34 1.98
N ASN A 184 14.40 17.93 0.96
CA ASN A 184 14.00 17.75 -0.43
C ASN A 184 14.39 16.32 -0.92
N TYR A 185 13.65 15.28 -0.51
CA TYR A 185 13.88 13.89 -0.93
C TYR A 185 13.28 13.62 -2.33
N ARG A 186 13.83 12.65 -3.03
CA ARG A 186 13.32 12.22 -4.33
C ARG A 186 12.06 11.37 -4.15
N PRO A 187 10.98 11.64 -4.89
CA PRO A 187 9.79 10.78 -4.88
C PRO A 187 10.17 9.31 -5.07
N ASN A 188 9.61 8.44 -4.24
CA ASN A 188 9.92 7.01 -4.24
C ASN A 188 8.73 6.22 -3.73
N HIS A 189 8.21 5.28 -4.52
CA HIS A 189 7.03 4.48 -4.17
C HIS A 189 7.18 3.68 -2.87
N PHE A 190 8.40 3.26 -2.56
CA PHE A 190 8.64 2.53 -1.31
C PHE A 190 8.60 3.44 -0.08
N ILE A 191 8.92 4.73 -0.23
CA ILE A 191 8.67 5.75 0.81
C ILE A 191 7.16 5.98 0.96
N ASP A 192 6.44 6.09 -0.13
CA ASP A 192 4.98 6.26 -0.09
C ASP A 192 4.29 5.03 0.51
N LEU A 193 4.80 3.82 0.24
CA LEU A 193 4.36 2.60 0.90
C LEU A 193 4.57 2.64 2.43
N LEU A 194 5.71 3.15 2.91
CA LEU A 194 5.97 3.34 4.35
C LEU A 194 5.00 4.34 4.98
N LYS A 195 4.61 5.39 4.26
CA LYS A 195 3.58 6.34 4.73
C LYS A 195 2.21 5.65 4.81
N ASN A 196 1.85 4.86 3.79
CA ASN A 196 0.60 4.11 3.77
C ASN A 196 0.52 3.07 4.90
N PHE A 197 1.65 2.55 5.38
CA PHE A 197 1.76 1.69 6.55
C PHE A 197 1.79 2.45 7.89
N ASP A 198 1.59 3.78 7.88
CA ASP A 198 1.66 4.65 9.06
C ASP A 198 3.05 4.62 9.76
N TYR A 199 4.14 4.33 9.03
CA TYR A 199 5.50 4.31 9.60
C TYR A 199 6.19 5.68 9.64
N GLU A 200 5.65 6.71 9.01
CA GLU A 200 6.30 8.01 8.89
C GLU A 200 6.58 8.63 10.26
N GLU A 201 5.56 8.85 11.07
CA GLU A 201 5.72 9.47 12.39
C GLU A 201 6.57 8.64 13.36
N PRO A 202 6.36 7.30 13.51
CA PRO A 202 7.23 6.47 14.33
C PRO A 202 8.72 6.53 13.93
N LEU A 203 9.02 6.53 12.62
CA LEU A 203 10.38 6.58 12.11
C LEU A 203 11.02 7.96 12.34
N LYS A 204 10.29 9.07 12.14
CA LYS A 204 10.75 10.42 12.45
C LYS A 204 11.07 10.59 13.94
N VAL A 205 10.19 10.13 14.81
CA VAL A 205 10.42 10.16 16.27
C VAL A 205 11.66 9.33 16.66
N LEU A 206 11.80 8.13 16.09
CA LEU A 206 12.98 7.30 16.33
C LEU A 206 14.26 7.99 15.87
N TYR A 207 14.25 8.55 14.68
CA TYR A 207 15.39 9.30 14.12
C TYR A 207 15.79 10.48 15.01
N GLN A 208 14.85 11.29 15.49
CA GLN A 208 15.11 12.41 16.42
C GLN A 208 15.73 11.94 17.72
N LYS A 209 15.22 10.83 18.31
CA LYS A 209 15.79 10.24 19.53
C LYS A 209 17.23 9.77 19.29
N MET A 210 17.51 9.11 18.18
CA MET A 210 18.86 8.68 17.81
C MET A 210 19.81 9.88 17.67
N GLN A 211 19.42 10.94 16.98
CA GLN A 211 20.21 12.16 16.84
C GLN A 211 20.53 12.80 18.21
N ASN A 212 19.57 12.83 19.11
CA ASN A 212 19.80 13.35 20.47
C ASN A 212 20.81 12.51 21.27
N VAL A 213 20.80 11.18 21.13
CA VAL A 213 21.77 10.29 21.76
C VAL A 213 23.16 10.50 21.17
N ILE A 214 23.27 10.59 19.85
CA ILE A 214 24.53 10.83 19.13
C ILE A 214 25.15 12.15 19.61
N ARG A 215 24.38 13.24 19.65
CA ARG A 215 24.83 14.56 20.12
C ARG A 215 25.27 14.52 21.60
N LYS A 216 24.48 13.92 22.50
CA LYS A 216 24.79 13.85 23.94
C LYS A 216 26.03 13.03 24.25
N ARG A 217 26.35 12.02 23.44
CA ARG A 217 27.48 11.11 23.64
C ARG A 217 28.72 11.48 22.81
N HIS A 218 28.67 12.58 22.06
CA HIS A 218 29.75 13.00 21.14
C HIS A 218 30.21 11.86 20.21
N LEU A 219 29.27 11.01 19.78
CA LEU A 219 29.57 9.91 18.87
C LEU A 219 29.75 10.51 17.47
N ASN A 220 30.98 10.48 16.95
CA ASN A 220 31.26 10.77 15.54
C ASN A 220 30.77 9.60 14.69
N ILE A 221 29.51 9.62 14.30
CA ILE A 221 29.04 8.79 13.20
C ILE A 221 29.39 9.56 11.95
N SER A 222 30.41 9.11 11.20
CA SER A 222 30.80 9.75 9.94
C SER A 222 29.65 9.62 8.96
N ASP A 223 28.91 10.69 8.75
CA ASP A 223 28.07 10.84 7.57
C ASP A 223 29.02 10.78 6.35
N LYS A 224 28.59 10.14 5.26
CA LYS A 224 29.37 10.06 4.00
C LYS A 224 29.79 11.42 3.43
N GLU A 225 29.25 12.52 3.92
CA GLU A 225 29.61 13.89 3.55
C GLU A 225 31.03 14.28 3.98
N ASP A 226 31.54 13.76 5.12
CA ASP A 226 32.91 14.05 5.56
C ASP A 226 34.01 13.41 4.69
N ARG A 227 33.68 12.42 3.86
CA ARG A 227 34.65 11.80 2.94
C ARG A 227 34.95 12.66 1.69
N LYS A 228 34.14 13.67 1.41
CA LYS A 228 34.40 14.59 0.26
C LYS A 228 35.28 15.76 0.64
N SER A 229 35.29 16.19 1.90
CA SER A 229 36.11 17.34 2.34
C SER A 229 37.58 16.99 2.61
N THR A 230 37.90 15.71 2.83
CA THR A 230 39.28 15.25 3.13
C THR A 230 40.11 14.93 1.88
N ARG A 231 39.60 15.15 0.66
CA ARG A 231 40.36 14.98 -0.60
C ARG A 231 40.78 16.27 -1.30
N LEU A 232 40.68 17.41 -0.61
CA LEU A 232 41.12 18.71 -1.12
C LEU A 232 42.02 19.39 -0.08
N ASN A 233 43.14 18.73 0.27
CA ASN A 233 44.37 19.35 0.77
C ASN A 233 45.56 18.45 0.44
#